data_3b3c00d3ebb1cdd0386f851093f6641f
#
_entry.id   3b3c00d3ebb1cdd0386f851093f6641f
#
_cell.length_a   1.000
_cell.length_b   1.000
_cell.length_c   1.000
_cell.angle_alpha   90.00
_cell.angle_beta   90.00
_cell.angle_gamma   90.00
#
_symmetry.space_group_name_H-M   'P 1'
#
loop_
_entity.id
_entity.type
_entity.pdbx_description
1 polymer ?
#
loop_
_entity_poly.entity_id
_entity_poly.type
_entity_poly.pdbx_seq_one_letter_code
_entity_poly.pdbx_strand_id
1 'polypeptide(L)'
;MITPGLPDLTEYPRLASIYDEEFRTRYHQGNQAAPDLLWTVLCDDRPVADPYRREFDALILEGLRSTLLDDDMRSRLRSSSSEQRWGAFSELEVGRFFSERAFAWVPRPRGKGSKQGDIGLQLPQPAFVEIKAILDRPVQATQEFIRRKVWRINESCLEKVNRPLWAQTWIRQLAPDFDGGDYRRWLLRCLESKQPLPFHEEYVSRSGLVLSVEVVPSPLTSGKATQTQMAPACWLSTGSYIKNSLSEAYKQVPDDGRVSLVILRPHLTFKPGTDDMLDSLYGKQEWIVSVGPKPTLVGTKRARDGFFSPSGHTRVSGVGLLDAVRTESGTQLSLDLYHNPFARYPLNWQSLAGAAIRHFVPGDDGTMVWVETTHDH
;
A
#
# COMPACT_ATOMS: atom_id res chain seq x y z
N MET A 1 -10.90 12.25 -32.43
CA MET A 1 -10.04 11.40 -31.58
C MET A 1 -10.69 10.02 -31.61
N ILE A 2 -10.00 9.03 -32.15
CA ILE A 2 -10.44 7.64 -32.10
C ILE A 2 -10.23 7.22 -30.65
N THR A 3 -11.31 6.89 -29.94
CA THR A 3 -11.23 6.28 -28.61
C THR A 3 -10.45 4.98 -28.80
N PRO A 4 -9.32 4.76 -28.13
CA PRO A 4 -8.64 3.48 -28.19
C PRO A 4 -9.67 2.40 -27.79
N GLY A 5 -9.77 1.34 -28.59
CA GLY A 5 -10.64 0.22 -28.26
C GLY A 5 -10.18 -0.41 -26.95
N LEU A 6 -11.14 -0.98 -26.20
CA LEU A 6 -10.77 -1.79 -25.03
C LEU A 6 -9.95 -3.01 -25.51
N PRO A 7 -8.96 -3.48 -24.73
CA PRO A 7 -8.18 -4.67 -25.08
C PRO A 7 -9.08 -5.91 -25.17
N ASP A 8 -8.75 -6.83 -26.06
CA ASP A 8 -9.37 -8.14 -26.10
C ASP A 8 -8.92 -8.98 -24.88
N LEU A 9 -9.87 -9.53 -24.14
CA LEU A 9 -9.60 -10.40 -22.99
C LEU A 9 -9.88 -11.88 -23.30
N THR A 10 -9.97 -12.28 -24.55
CA THR A 10 -10.23 -13.69 -24.95
C THR A 10 -9.17 -14.64 -24.41
N GLU A 11 -7.91 -14.20 -24.33
CA GLU A 11 -6.80 -14.96 -23.75
C GLU A 11 -6.83 -15.02 -22.20
N TYR A 12 -7.71 -14.21 -21.57
CA TYR A 12 -7.86 -14.09 -20.12
C TYR A 12 -9.29 -14.39 -19.67
N PRO A 13 -9.80 -15.62 -19.88
CA PRO A 13 -11.23 -15.93 -19.77
C PRO A 13 -11.79 -15.78 -18.37
N ARG A 14 -10.95 -15.95 -17.32
CA ARG A 14 -11.38 -15.78 -15.91
C ARG A 14 -11.52 -14.30 -15.59
N LEU A 15 -10.55 -13.49 -16.04
CA LEU A 15 -10.63 -12.03 -15.93
C LEU A 15 -11.87 -11.50 -16.66
N ALA A 16 -12.12 -11.96 -17.89
CA ALA A 16 -13.32 -11.61 -18.67
C ALA A 16 -14.62 -12.03 -17.97
N SER A 17 -14.63 -13.15 -17.23
CA SER A 17 -15.80 -13.61 -16.48
C SER A 17 -16.18 -12.72 -15.29
N ILE A 18 -15.22 -11.95 -14.76
CA ILE A 18 -15.45 -10.99 -13.68
C ILE A 18 -15.77 -9.60 -14.26
N TYR A 19 -15.07 -9.20 -15.32
CA TYR A 19 -15.12 -7.85 -15.86
C TYR A 19 -15.61 -7.88 -17.31
N ASP A 20 -16.94 -7.89 -17.48
CA ASP A 20 -17.56 -7.81 -18.79
C ASP A 20 -17.27 -6.47 -19.51
N GLU A 21 -17.56 -6.40 -20.78
CA GLU A 21 -17.30 -5.23 -21.62
C GLU A 21 -18.02 -3.97 -21.12
N GLU A 22 -19.22 -4.11 -20.58
CA GLU A 22 -19.99 -3.00 -20.02
C GLU A 22 -19.29 -2.41 -18.80
N PHE A 23 -18.83 -3.28 -17.89
CA PHE A 23 -18.04 -2.83 -16.73
C PHE A 23 -16.76 -2.12 -17.17
N ARG A 24 -16.01 -2.70 -18.11
CA ARG A 24 -14.73 -2.14 -18.59
C ARG A 24 -14.94 -0.79 -19.27
N THR A 25 -15.99 -0.63 -20.07
CA THR A 25 -16.33 0.63 -20.73
C THR A 25 -16.60 1.74 -19.70
N ARG A 26 -17.44 1.45 -18.70
CA ARG A 26 -17.72 2.41 -17.62
C ARG A 26 -16.48 2.74 -16.80
N TYR A 27 -15.68 1.71 -16.50
CA TYR A 27 -14.46 1.86 -15.72
C TYR A 27 -13.40 2.71 -16.45
N HIS A 28 -13.24 2.48 -17.76
CA HIS A 28 -12.38 3.27 -18.62
C HIS A 28 -12.77 4.76 -18.60
N GLN A 29 -14.05 5.05 -18.83
CA GLN A 29 -14.56 6.43 -18.85
C GLN A 29 -14.37 7.15 -17.50
N GLY A 30 -14.56 6.45 -16.38
CA GLY A 30 -14.46 7.02 -15.05
C GLY A 30 -13.02 7.24 -14.55
N ASN A 31 -12.04 6.52 -15.09
CA ASN A 31 -10.69 6.46 -14.53
C ASN A 31 -9.57 6.93 -15.47
N GLN A 32 -9.88 7.43 -16.65
CA GLN A 32 -8.89 7.92 -17.63
C GLN A 32 -7.96 9.00 -17.05
N ALA A 33 -8.50 9.88 -16.21
CA ALA A 33 -7.74 11.00 -15.65
C ALA A 33 -6.74 10.59 -14.55
N ALA A 34 -6.94 9.42 -13.93
CA ALA A 34 -6.08 8.88 -12.87
C ALA A 34 -6.13 7.34 -12.91
N PRO A 35 -5.49 6.71 -13.92
CA PRO A 35 -5.50 5.27 -14.08
C PRO A 35 -4.81 4.59 -12.89
N ASP A 36 -5.48 3.61 -12.30
CA ASP A 36 -4.91 2.70 -11.32
C ASP A 36 -4.41 1.40 -12.00
N LEU A 37 -3.87 0.47 -11.21
CA LEU A 37 -3.41 -0.81 -11.73
C LEU A 37 -4.55 -1.61 -12.40
N LEU A 38 -5.77 -1.56 -11.85
CA LEU A 38 -6.91 -2.25 -12.46
C LEU A 38 -7.28 -1.62 -13.81
N TRP A 39 -7.16 -0.30 -13.95
CA TRP A 39 -7.32 0.36 -15.25
C TRP A 39 -6.29 -0.15 -16.26
N THR A 40 -5.03 -0.30 -15.85
CA THR A 40 -3.98 -0.88 -16.71
C THR A 40 -4.35 -2.29 -17.15
N VAL A 41 -4.85 -3.12 -16.24
CA VAL A 41 -5.26 -4.51 -16.54
C VAL A 41 -6.43 -4.56 -17.52
N LEU A 42 -7.46 -3.73 -17.32
CA LEU A 42 -8.73 -3.84 -18.00
C LEU A 42 -8.86 -2.97 -19.27
N CYS A 43 -8.12 -1.87 -19.33
CA CYS A 43 -8.36 -0.81 -20.30
C CYS A 43 -7.14 -0.39 -21.11
N ASP A 44 -5.91 -0.72 -20.68
CA ASP A 44 -4.70 -0.40 -21.42
C ASP A 44 -4.48 -1.44 -22.53
N ASP A 45 -4.52 -1.04 -23.80
CA ASP A 45 -4.36 -1.92 -24.95
C ASP A 45 -2.90 -2.24 -25.30
N ARG A 46 -1.96 -1.63 -24.58
CA ARG A 46 -0.52 -1.83 -24.82
C ARG A 46 -0.03 -3.19 -24.30
N PRO A 47 0.93 -3.84 -25.00
CA PRO A 47 1.48 -5.14 -24.57
C PRO A 47 2.09 -5.14 -23.15
N VAL A 48 2.49 -3.97 -22.64
CA VAL A 48 3.00 -3.82 -21.27
C VAL A 48 1.99 -4.21 -20.20
N ALA A 49 0.70 -4.26 -20.53
CA ALA A 49 -0.37 -4.67 -19.62
C ALA A 49 -0.57 -6.21 -19.55
N ASP A 50 -0.07 -6.98 -20.53
CA ASP A 50 -0.29 -8.43 -20.59
C ASP A 50 0.25 -9.24 -19.40
N PRO A 51 1.44 -8.94 -18.84
CA PRO A 51 1.89 -9.61 -17.63
C PRO A 51 0.94 -9.41 -16.44
N TYR A 52 0.32 -8.23 -16.34
CA TYR A 52 -0.67 -7.93 -15.30
C TYR A 52 -1.97 -8.68 -15.53
N ARG A 53 -2.46 -8.79 -16.77
CA ARG A 53 -3.66 -9.55 -17.12
C ARG A 53 -3.49 -11.03 -16.77
N ARG A 54 -2.35 -11.63 -17.14
CA ARG A 54 -2.03 -13.02 -16.78
C ARG A 54 -2.05 -13.24 -15.27
N GLU A 55 -1.46 -12.34 -14.52
CA GLU A 55 -1.41 -12.41 -13.06
C GLU A 55 -2.82 -12.35 -12.45
N PHE A 56 -3.64 -11.39 -12.88
CA PHE A 56 -5.01 -11.25 -12.39
C PHE A 56 -5.89 -12.44 -12.80
N ASP A 57 -5.73 -12.97 -14.02
CA ASP A 57 -6.47 -14.15 -14.47
C ASP A 57 -6.09 -15.39 -13.63
N ALA A 58 -4.80 -15.54 -13.29
CA ALA A 58 -4.32 -16.60 -12.42
C ALA A 58 -4.83 -16.47 -10.97
N LEU A 59 -4.89 -15.26 -10.43
CA LEU A 59 -5.49 -15.01 -9.10
C LEU A 59 -6.97 -15.39 -9.05
N ILE A 60 -7.73 -15.03 -10.09
CA ILE A 60 -9.15 -15.39 -10.19
C ILE A 60 -9.31 -16.91 -10.30
N LEU A 61 -8.44 -17.59 -11.06
CA LEU A 61 -8.43 -19.06 -11.15
C LEU A 61 -8.21 -19.70 -9.77
N GLU A 62 -7.28 -19.19 -8.97
CA GLU A 62 -7.03 -19.68 -7.62
C GLU A 62 -8.23 -19.46 -6.71
N GLY A 63 -8.87 -18.29 -6.79
CA GLY A 63 -10.10 -18.01 -6.07
C GLY A 63 -11.25 -18.96 -6.43
N LEU A 64 -11.36 -19.40 -7.70
CA LEU A 64 -12.32 -20.41 -8.15
C LEU A 64 -11.99 -21.79 -7.55
N ARG A 65 -10.72 -22.20 -7.58
CA ARG A 65 -10.28 -23.52 -7.08
C ARG A 65 -10.49 -23.65 -5.57
N SER A 66 -10.24 -22.59 -4.84
CA SER A 66 -10.34 -22.56 -3.38
C SER A 66 -11.74 -22.24 -2.86
N THR A 67 -12.72 -22.04 -3.74
CA THR A 67 -14.09 -21.59 -3.40
C THR A 67 -14.16 -20.22 -2.69
N LEU A 68 -13.07 -19.46 -2.71
CA LEU A 68 -13.03 -18.10 -2.15
C LEU A 68 -13.81 -17.12 -3.05
N LEU A 69 -13.86 -17.36 -4.36
CA LEU A 69 -14.53 -16.52 -5.33
C LEU A 69 -16.05 -16.76 -5.33
N ASP A 70 -16.69 -16.43 -4.23
CA ASP A 70 -18.15 -16.42 -4.09
C ASP A 70 -18.78 -15.13 -4.68
N ASP A 71 -20.10 -14.98 -4.56
CA ASP A 71 -20.83 -13.81 -5.09
C ASP A 71 -20.44 -12.53 -4.37
N ASP A 72 -20.15 -12.57 -3.07
CA ASP A 72 -19.66 -11.42 -2.32
C ASP A 72 -18.29 -10.98 -2.83
N MET A 73 -17.35 -11.91 -3.01
CA MET A 73 -16.04 -11.64 -3.57
C MET A 73 -16.14 -11.03 -4.98
N ARG A 74 -16.98 -11.59 -5.85
CA ARG A 74 -17.26 -11.05 -7.21
C ARG A 74 -17.78 -9.62 -7.15
N SER A 75 -18.73 -9.37 -6.25
CA SER A 75 -19.31 -8.03 -6.04
C SER A 75 -18.25 -7.03 -5.58
N ARG A 76 -17.40 -7.42 -4.62
CA ARG A 76 -16.32 -6.57 -4.14
C ARG A 76 -15.24 -6.29 -5.19
N LEU A 77 -14.86 -7.26 -6.01
CA LEU A 77 -13.94 -7.09 -7.13
C LEU A 77 -14.47 -6.06 -8.15
N ARG A 78 -15.78 -6.00 -8.37
CA ARG A 78 -16.45 -5.04 -9.26
C ARG A 78 -16.81 -3.71 -8.58
N SER A 79 -16.57 -3.56 -7.30
CA SER A 79 -16.98 -2.36 -6.56
C SER A 79 -16.30 -1.09 -7.08
N SER A 80 -17.01 0.02 -7.06
CA SER A 80 -16.43 1.36 -7.28
C SER A 80 -15.51 1.78 -6.14
N SER A 81 -15.68 1.19 -4.94
CA SER A 81 -14.78 1.39 -3.81
C SER A 81 -13.45 0.65 -4.02
N SER A 82 -12.35 1.37 -4.16
CA SER A 82 -11.01 0.75 -4.25
C SER A 82 -10.66 -0.06 -3.00
N GLU A 83 -11.21 0.29 -1.82
CA GLU A 83 -11.00 -0.47 -0.58
C GLU A 83 -11.61 -1.87 -0.65
N GLN A 84 -12.85 -1.96 -1.15
CA GLN A 84 -13.49 -3.26 -1.36
C GLN A 84 -12.76 -4.08 -2.42
N ARG A 85 -12.37 -3.45 -3.54
CA ARG A 85 -11.63 -4.13 -4.60
C ARG A 85 -10.29 -4.67 -4.12
N TRP A 86 -9.47 -3.80 -3.52
CA TRP A 86 -8.13 -4.21 -3.06
C TRP A 86 -8.19 -5.13 -1.85
N GLY A 87 -9.24 -5.02 -1.01
CA GLY A 87 -9.53 -6.02 0.02
C GLY A 87 -9.74 -7.39 -0.61
N ALA A 88 -10.60 -7.49 -1.62
CA ALA A 88 -10.86 -8.73 -2.34
C ALA A 88 -9.60 -9.29 -3.02
N PHE A 89 -8.80 -8.45 -3.70
CA PHE A 89 -7.52 -8.89 -4.28
C PHE A 89 -6.54 -9.37 -3.22
N SER A 90 -6.45 -8.71 -2.08
CA SER A 90 -5.58 -9.13 -0.98
C SER A 90 -5.94 -10.52 -0.45
N GLU A 91 -7.22 -10.82 -0.34
CA GLU A 91 -7.69 -12.14 0.07
C GLU A 91 -7.29 -13.23 -0.95
N LEU A 92 -7.42 -12.93 -2.26
CA LEU A 92 -6.98 -13.84 -3.33
C LEU A 92 -5.46 -14.05 -3.31
N GLU A 93 -4.67 -12.99 -3.15
CA GLU A 93 -3.21 -13.06 -3.09
C GLU A 93 -2.72 -13.85 -1.87
N VAL A 94 -3.33 -13.66 -0.69
CA VAL A 94 -3.00 -14.42 0.52
C VAL A 94 -3.41 -15.88 0.38
N GLY A 95 -4.59 -16.17 -0.18
CA GLY A 95 -5.02 -17.51 -0.49
C GLY A 95 -4.05 -18.22 -1.43
N ARG A 96 -3.65 -17.58 -2.52
CA ARG A 96 -2.64 -18.08 -3.45
C ARG A 96 -1.29 -18.32 -2.75
N PHE A 97 -0.85 -17.37 -1.91
CA PHE A 97 0.39 -17.52 -1.15
C PHE A 97 0.42 -18.81 -0.33
N PHE A 98 -0.67 -19.14 0.36
CA PHE A 98 -0.76 -20.37 1.14
C PHE A 98 -0.89 -21.61 0.27
N SER A 99 -1.68 -21.55 -0.82
CA SER A 99 -1.83 -22.68 -1.77
C SER A 99 -0.50 -23.06 -2.43
N GLU A 100 0.27 -22.08 -2.93
CA GLU A 100 1.56 -22.31 -3.58
C GLU A 100 2.58 -22.97 -2.64
N ARG A 101 2.38 -22.87 -1.32
CA ARG A 101 3.23 -23.47 -0.28
C ARG A 101 2.62 -24.73 0.34
N ALA A 102 1.59 -25.26 -0.33
CA ALA A 102 0.90 -26.46 0.12
C ALA A 102 0.28 -26.39 1.53
N PHE A 103 0.02 -25.19 2.06
CA PHE A 103 -0.76 -25.06 3.27
C PHE A 103 -2.23 -25.32 2.98
N ALA A 104 -2.82 -26.24 3.74
CA ALA A 104 -4.26 -26.47 3.69
C ALA A 104 -5.01 -25.31 4.40
N TRP A 105 -6.04 -24.76 3.73
CA TRP A 105 -6.83 -23.68 4.27
C TRP A 105 -8.28 -23.74 3.80
N VAL A 106 -9.15 -23.02 4.51
CA VAL A 106 -10.58 -22.89 4.20
C VAL A 106 -10.98 -21.42 4.18
N PRO A 107 -11.87 -20.99 3.29
CA PRO A 107 -12.40 -19.64 3.30
C PRO A 107 -13.39 -19.43 4.44
N ARG A 108 -13.57 -18.17 4.84
CA ARG A 108 -14.63 -17.69 5.72
C ARG A 108 -14.74 -18.42 7.07
N PRO A 109 -13.66 -18.63 7.84
CA PRO A 109 -13.77 -19.27 9.16
C PRO A 109 -14.59 -18.40 10.10
N ARG A 110 -15.30 -19.04 11.04
CA ARG A 110 -16.06 -18.32 12.06
C ARG A 110 -15.13 -17.46 12.92
N GLY A 111 -15.41 -16.15 12.99
CA GLY A 111 -14.71 -15.16 13.81
C GLY A 111 -15.45 -14.84 15.11
N LYS A 112 -15.29 -13.63 15.61
CA LYS A 112 -15.95 -13.16 16.82
C LYS A 112 -17.44 -12.91 16.61
N GLY A 113 -18.29 -13.56 17.38
CA GLY A 113 -19.75 -13.43 17.27
C GLY A 113 -20.27 -13.98 15.94
N SER A 114 -21.00 -13.15 15.19
CA SER A 114 -21.49 -13.48 13.85
C SER A 114 -20.51 -13.14 12.72
N LYS A 115 -19.33 -12.60 13.05
CA LYS A 115 -18.33 -12.23 12.05
C LYS A 115 -17.62 -13.46 11.49
N GLN A 116 -17.11 -13.32 10.30
CA GLN A 116 -16.28 -14.32 9.63
C GLN A 116 -14.90 -13.71 9.41
N GLY A 117 -13.85 -14.52 9.47
CA GLY A 117 -12.53 -14.16 9.00
C GLY A 117 -12.39 -14.43 7.52
N ASP A 118 -11.24 -14.13 6.98
CA ASP A 118 -10.99 -14.30 5.54
C ASP A 118 -10.51 -15.71 5.23
N ILE A 119 -9.53 -16.24 5.99
CA ILE A 119 -8.92 -17.56 5.80
C ILE A 119 -8.75 -18.29 7.13
N GLY A 120 -9.02 -19.60 7.13
CA GLY A 120 -8.70 -20.52 8.23
C GLY A 120 -7.60 -21.47 7.81
N LEU A 121 -6.39 -21.39 8.40
CA LEU A 121 -5.32 -22.32 8.13
C LEU A 121 -5.54 -23.62 8.92
N GLN A 122 -5.37 -24.76 8.23
CA GLN A 122 -5.48 -26.10 8.81
C GLN A 122 -4.08 -26.59 9.24
N LEU A 123 -3.52 -25.93 10.23
CA LEU A 123 -2.25 -26.30 10.85
C LEU A 123 -2.48 -27.32 11.99
N PRO A 124 -1.42 -27.96 12.55
CA PRO A 124 -1.56 -28.74 13.79
C PRO A 124 -2.27 -27.96 14.90
N GLN A 125 -2.05 -26.66 14.98
CA GLN A 125 -2.85 -25.70 15.75
C GLN A 125 -3.59 -24.81 14.75
N PRO A 126 -4.92 -24.98 14.56
CA PRO A 126 -5.68 -24.23 13.58
C PRO A 126 -5.55 -22.72 13.79
N ALA A 127 -5.34 -21.98 12.70
CA ALA A 127 -5.17 -20.54 12.78
C ALA A 127 -6.28 -19.79 12.03
N PHE A 128 -6.80 -18.75 12.68
CA PHE A 128 -7.68 -17.75 12.09
C PHE A 128 -6.84 -16.65 11.45
N VAL A 129 -7.14 -16.27 10.22
CA VAL A 129 -6.42 -15.21 9.49
C VAL A 129 -7.41 -14.14 9.06
N GLU A 130 -7.13 -12.92 9.46
CA GLU A 130 -7.79 -11.70 9.00
C GLU A 130 -6.85 -10.94 8.07
N ILE A 131 -7.36 -10.49 6.92
CA ILE A 131 -6.55 -9.84 5.89
C ILE A 131 -6.96 -8.37 5.76
N LYS A 132 -5.98 -7.48 5.70
CA LYS A 132 -6.23 -6.06 5.50
C LYS A 132 -5.39 -5.53 4.33
N ALA A 133 -6.07 -5.05 3.31
CA ALA A 133 -5.42 -4.22 2.30
C ALA A 133 -4.99 -2.90 2.93
N ILE A 134 -3.73 -2.55 2.77
CA ILE A 134 -3.23 -1.23 3.11
C ILE A 134 -3.19 -0.40 1.82
N LEU A 135 -3.94 0.69 1.81
CA LEU A 135 -4.10 1.57 0.66
C LEU A 135 -3.56 2.97 0.98
N ASP A 136 -3.01 3.63 -0.02
CA ASP A 136 -2.54 5.03 0.07
C ASP A 136 -3.67 6.07 0.26
N ARG A 137 -4.87 5.67 0.60
CA ARG A 137 -6.07 6.47 0.41
C ARG A 137 -6.11 7.86 1.03
N PRO A 138 -5.82 8.07 2.31
CA PRO A 138 -5.82 9.44 2.83
C PRO A 138 -4.70 10.25 2.19
N VAL A 139 -3.57 9.60 1.94
CA VAL A 139 -2.39 10.18 1.31
C VAL A 139 -2.64 10.40 -0.17
N GLN A 140 -3.13 9.40 -0.91
CA GLN A 140 -3.39 9.52 -2.35
C GLN A 140 -4.49 10.52 -2.67
N ALA A 141 -5.59 10.54 -1.91
CA ALA A 141 -6.65 11.53 -2.13
C ALA A 141 -6.13 12.95 -1.90
N THR A 142 -5.37 13.16 -0.84
CA THR A 142 -4.72 14.44 -0.54
C THR A 142 -3.65 14.77 -1.57
N GLN A 143 -2.80 13.81 -1.93
CA GLN A 143 -1.77 13.94 -2.95
C GLN A 143 -2.37 14.30 -4.30
N GLU A 144 -3.37 13.55 -4.74
CA GLU A 144 -4.02 13.77 -6.01
C GLU A 144 -4.77 15.10 -6.05
N PHE A 145 -5.44 15.47 -4.96
CA PHE A 145 -6.07 16.78 -4.82
C PHE A 145 -5.03 17.89 -4.94
N ILE A 146 -3.92 17.82 -4.20
CA ILE A 146 -2.85 18.81 -4.24
C ILE A 146 -2.18 18.81 -5.62
N ARG A 147 -1.87 17.64 -6.18
CA ARG A 147 -1.26 17.49 -7.51
C ARG A 147 -2.10 18.16 -8.59
N ARG A 148 -3.40 17.88 -8.63
CA ARG A 148 -4.34 18.50 -9.60
C ARG A 148 -4.45 20.00 -9.40
N LYS A 149 -4.49 20.45 -8.14
CA LYS A 149 -4.59 21.87 -7.82
C LYS A 149 -3.32 22.63 -8.21
N VAL A 150 -2.15 22.07 -7.90
CA VAL A 150 -0.84 22.60 -8.32
C VAL A 150 -0.73 22.65 -9.85
N TRP A 151 -1.09 21.57 -10.52
CA TRP A 151 -1.05 21.49 -11.99
C TRP A 151 -1.90 22.59 -12.64
N ARG A 152 -3.17 22.76 -12.20
CA ARG A 152 -4.08 23.80 -12.70
C ARG A 152 -3.53 25.22 -12.46
N ILE A 153 -2.92 25.44 -11.30
CA ILE A 153 -2.33 26.73 -10.97
C ILE A 153 -1.13 27.01 -11.87
N ASN A 154 -0.25 26.03 -12.06
CA ASN A 154 0.91 26.15 -12.94
C ASN A 154 0.46 26.48 -14.37
N GLU A 155 -0.48 25.72 -14.92
CA GLU A 155 -1.04 25.94 -16.25
C GLU A 155 -1.59 27.38 -16.37
N SER A 156 -2.48 27.79 -15.44
CA SER A 156 -3.05 29.13 -15.42
C SER A 156 -2.02 30.27 -15.24
N CYS A 157 -0.90 30.00 -14.56
CA CYS A 157 0.17 30.99 -14.41
C CYS A 157 1.00 31.09 -15.69
N LEU A 158 1.35 29.95 -16.30
CA LEU A 158 2.10 29.91 -17.55
C LEU A 158 1.34 30.56 -18.71
N GLU A 159 0.01 30.41 -18.77
CA GLU A 159 -0.84 31.08 -19.77
C GLU A 159 -0.72 32.60 -19.77
N LYS A 160 -0.46 33.20 -18.61
CA LYS A 160 -0.33 34.65 -18.46
C LYS A 160 1.02 35.20 -18.95
N VAL A 161 2.00 34.32 -19.11
CA VAL A 161 3.34 34.71 -19.56
C VAL A 161 3.45 34.56 -21.07
N ASN A 162 3.82 35.62 -21.76
CA ASN A 162 3.90 35.62 -23.25
C ASN A 162 5.22 35.03 -23.79
N ARG A 163 5.57 33.83 -23.31
CA ARG A 163 6.74 33.06 -23.81
C ARG A 163 6.51 31.56 -23.57
N PRO A 164 7.07 30.68 -24.42
CA PRO A 164 6.95 29.24 -24.27
C PRO A 164 7.77 28.79 -23.04
N LEU A 165 7.09 28.24 -22.04
CA LEU A 165 7.68 27.77 -20.79
C LEU A 165 7.19 26.38 -20.47
N TRP A 166 8.06 25.62 -19.81
CA TRP A 166 7.72 24.33 -19.16
C TRP A 166 7.99 24.44 -17.66
N ALA A 167 6.99 24.13 -16.85
CA ALA A 167 7.12 24.09 -15.40
C ALA A 167 7.03 22.65 -14.91
N GLN A 168 8.04 22.22 -14.16
CA GLN A 168 8.07 20.97 -13.46
C GLN A 168 7.99 21.23 -11.96
N THR A 169 7.07 20.57 -11.27
CA THR A 169 6.87 20.76 -9.84
C THR A 169 6.92 19.42 -9.12
N TRP A 170 7.74 19.34 -8.09
CA TRP A 170 7.83 18.20 -7.18
C TRP A 170 7.21 18.58 -5.83
N ILE A 171 6.26 17.79 -5.37
CA ILE A 171 5.72 17.91 -4.02
C ILE A 171 6.71 17.20 -3.10
N ARG A 172 7.42 17.98 -2.27
CA ARG A 172 8.46 17.48 -1.35
C ARG A 172 7.89 17.10 0.01
N GLN A 173 6.88 17.82 0.47
CA GLN A 173 6.18 17.58 1.72
C GLN A 173 4.71 17.90 1.54
N LEU A 174 3.84 17.02 2.06
CA LEU A 174 2.40 17.21 2.08
C LEU A 174 1.97 18.02 3.31
N ALA A 175 0.87 18.74 3.17
CA ALA A 175 0.16 19.35 4.27
C ALA A 175 -1.34 19.12 4.11
N PRO A 176 -2.11 19.08 5.22
CA PRO A 176 -3.56 18.89 5.17
C PRO A 176 -4.27 20.00 4.41
N ASP A 177 -3.74 21.22 4.51
CA ASP A 177 -4.27 22.40 3.85
C ASP A 177 -3.35 22.94 2.78
N PHE A 178 -3.91 23.34 1.65
CA PHE A 178 -3.19 23.99 0.57
C PHE A 178 -3.92 25.26 0.10
N ASP A 179 -3.38 26.42 0.46
CA ASP A 179 -3.83 27.70 -0.11
C ASP A 179 -3.25 27.89 -1.53
N GLY A 180 -4.06 27.48 -2.50
CA GLY A 180 -3.68 27.65 -3.91
C GLY A 180 -3.57 29.11 -4.35
N GLY A 181 -4.25 30.05 -3.67
CA GLY A 181 -4.16 31.49 -3.97
C GLY A 181 -2.79 32.05 -3.60
N ASP A 182 -2.25 31.63 -2.45
CA ASP A 182 -0.92 32.04 -2.02
C ASP A 182 0.16 31.48 -2.94
N TYR A 183 0.11 30.21 -3.26
CA TYR A 183 1.01 29.58 -4.23
C TYR A 183 0.97 30.26 -5.61
N ARG A 184 -0.23 30.56 -6.11
CA ARG A 184 -0.41 31.26 -7.38
C ARG A 184 0.28 32.63 -7.39
N ARG A 185 0.10 33.44 -6.32
CA ARG A 185 0.75 34.74 -6.18
C ARG A 185 2.28 34.61 -6.16
N TRP A 186 2.78 33.62 -5.43
CA TRP A 186 4.20 33.33 -5.35
C TRP A 186 4.77 32.95 -6.74
N LEU A 187 4.13 32.00 -7.44
CA LEU A 187 4.59 31.54 -8.76
C LEU A 187 4.56 32.65 -9.80
N LEU A 188 3.51 33.50 -9.83
CA LEU A 188 3.45 34.64 -10.73
C LEU A 188 4.60 35.61 -10.47
N ARG A 189 4.89 35.93 -9.21
CA ARG A 189 6.05 36.78 -8.87
C ARG A 189 7.37 36.19 -9.37
N CYS A 190 7.58 34.88 -9.21
CA CYS A 190 8.76 34.20 -9.72
C CYS A 190 8.86 34.28 -11.26
N LEU A 191 7.74 34.13 -11.97
CA LEU A 191 7.68 34.19 -13.42
C LEU A 191 7.85 35.64 -13.96
N GLU A 192 7.38 36.64 -13.24
CA GLU A 192 7.46 38.07 -13.57
C GLU A 192 8.81 38.68 -13.17
N SER A 193 9.42 38.20 -12.07
CA SER A 193 10.77 38.60 -11.70
C SER A 193 11.68 38.22 -12.87
N LYS A 194 12.46 39.17 -13.39
CA LYS A 194 13.38 39.00 -14.56
C LYS A 194 14.55 38.02 -14.24
N GLN A 195 14.32 36.97 -13.49
CA GLN A 195 15.33 35.97 -13.20
C GLN A 195 15.73 35.25 -14.50
N PRO A 196 17.03 34.96 -14.68
CA PRO A 196 17.45 34.16 -15.85
C PRO A 196 16.79 32.77 -15.77
N LEU A 197 16.25 32.29 -16.90
CA LEU A 197 15.81 30.89 -17.02
C LEU A 197 17.01 30.01 -17.34
N PRO A 198 17.07 28.78 -16.83
CA PRO A 198 16.11 28.14 -15.94
C PRO A 198 16.19 28.68 -14.51
N PHE A 199 15.08 28.62 -13.78
CA PHE A 199 15.11 28.83 -12.34
C PHE A 199 14.57 27.62 -11.60
N HIS A 200 15.09 27.40 -10.40
CA HIS A 200 14.62 26.38 -9.47
C HIS A 200 14.39 27.05 -8.11
N GLU A 201 13.16 26.99 -7.63
CA GLU A 201 12.75 27.64 -6.38
C GLU A 201 11.90 26.72 -5.53
N GLU A 202 11.91 26.95 -4.24
CA GLU A 202 11.08 26.23 -3.28
C GLU A 202 9.98 27.13 -2.72
N TYR A 203 8.76 26.63 -2.78
CA TYR A 203 7.61 27.24 -2.11
C TYR A 203 7.28 26.47 -0.84
N VAL A 204 7.20 27.17 0.29
CA VAL A 204 6.75 26.63 1.57
C VAL A 204 5.46 27.33 1.99
N SER A 205 4.38 26.57 2.12
CA SER A 205 3.11 27.11 2.60
C SER A 205 3.11 27.29 4.13
N ARG A 206 2.18 28.09 4.64
CA ARG A 206 1.99 28.24 6.09
C ARG A 206 1.61 26.94 6.80
N SER A 207 0.97 26.02 6.08
CA SER A 207 0.57 24.70 6.60
C SER A 207 1.67 23.64 6.50
N GLY A 208 2.86 23.99 5.98
CA GLY A 208 4.00 23.06 5.86
C GLY A 208 4.04 22.28 4.54
N LEU A 209 3.21 22.61 3.53
CA LEU A 209 3.38 22.07 2.19
C LEU A 209 4.67 22.62 1.59
N VAL A 210 5.51 21.73 1.04
CA VAL A 210 6.76 22.12 0.35
C VAL A 210 6.69 21.67 -1.11
N LEU A 211 6.83 22.63 -2.02
CA LEU A 211 6.87 22.43 -3.46
C LEU A 211 8.23 22.90 -4.01
N SER A 212 8.92 22.03 -4.74
CA SER A 212 10.12 22.41 -5.49
C SER A 212 9.71 22.64 -6.94
N VAL A 213 9.90 23.83 -7.46
CA VAL A 213 9.42 24.26 -8.78
C VAL A 213 10.61 24.64 -9.66
N GLU A 214 10.70 23.97 -10.80
CA GLU A 214 11.65 24.29 -11.85
C GLU A 214 10.89 24.82 -13.06
N VAL A 215 11.35 25.94 -13.61
CA VAL A 215 10.82 26.52 -14.84
C VAL A 215 11.94 26.67 -15.86
N VAL A 216 11.74 26.06 -17.01
CA VAL A 216 12.69 26.08 -18.12
C VAL A 216 12.03 26.61 -19.40
N PRO A 217 12.80 27.12 -20.39
CA PRO A 217 12.27 27.35 -21.71
C PRO A 217 11.68 26.06 -22.29
N SER A 218 10.48 26.13 -22.87
CA SER A 218 9.85 24.94 -23.46
C SER A 218 10.66 24.51 -24.69
N PRO A 219 10.98 23.22 -24.83
CA PRO A 219 11.59 22.68 -26.03
C PRO A 219 10.63 22.71 -27.24
N LEU A 220 9.35 22.93 -27.00
CA LEU A 220 8.33 23.02 -28.04
C LEU A 220 8.21 24.47 -28.50
N THR A 221 8.34 24.71 -29.80
CA THR A 221 8.34 26.05 -30.44
C THR A 221 7.03 26.82 -30.26
N SER A 222 5.95 26.17 -29.83
CA SER A 222 4.62 26.76 -29.68
C SER A 222 3.80 26.26 -28.46
N GLY A 223 4.44 25.67 -27.46
CA GLY A 223 3.67 25.04 -26.36
C GLY A 223 4.10 25.47 -24.97
N LYS A 224 3.10 25.62 -24.10
CA LYS A 224 3.25 25.70 -22.64
C LYS A 224 2.90 24.33 -22.08
N ALA A 225 3.73 23.78 -21.23
CA ALA A 225 3.49 22.49 -20.59
C ALA A 225 3.81 22.56 -19.10
N THR A 226 3.09 21.79 -18.32
CA THR A 226 3.37 21.64 -16.90
C THR A 226 3.32 20.18 -16.50
N GLN A 227 4.21 19.78 -15.60
CA GLN A 227 4.24 18.47 -14.99
C GLN A 227 4.30 18.63 -13.49
N THR A 228 3.49 17.85 -12.77
CA THR A 228 3.52 17.83 -11.32
C THR A 228 3.74 16.39 -10.85
N GLN A 229 4.80 16.17 -10.10
CA GLN A 229 5.22 14.87 -9.57
C GLN A 229 5.30 14.90 -8.05
N MET A 230 5.20 13.74 -7.45
CA MET A 230 5.50 13.55 -6.03
C MET A 230 6.98 13.20 -5.88
N ALA A 231 7.66 13.88 -4.96
CA ALA A 231 8.98 13.41 -4.57
C ALA A 231 8.89 12.12 -3.74
N PRO A 232 9.84 11.20 -3.86
CA PRO A 232 9.81 9.92 -3.12
C PRO A 232 9.72 10.06 -1.59
N ALA A 233 10.09 11.21 -1.04
CA ALA A 233 10.15 11.48 0.40
C ALA A 233 8.90 12.16 1.00
N CYS A 234 7.75 12.17 0.30
CA CYS A 234 6.51 12.71 0.88
C CYS A 234 5.83 11.67 1.79
N TRP A 235 6.24 11.59 3.03
CA TRP A 235 5.79 10.61 4.00
C TRP A 235 4.76 11.19 4.97
N LEU A 236 3.56 10.60 5.00
CA LEU A 236 2.70 10.65 6.19
C LEU A 236 3.07 9.46 7.08
N SER A 237 2.96 9.61 8.40
CA SER A 237 3.42 8.57 9.34
C SER A 237 2.71 7.23 9.06
N THR A 238 3.40 6.33 8.39
CA THR A 238 2.94 4.98 8.05
C THR A 238 2.52 4.22 9.30
N GLY A 239 3.19 4.47 10.43
CA GLY A 239 2.94 3.78 11.68
C GLY A 239 1.55 3.97 12.27
N SER A 240 0.96 5.17 12.21
CA SER A 240 -0.40 5.40 12.70
C SER A 240 -1.45 4.69 11.83
N TYR A 241 -1.22 4.63 10.54
CA TYR A 241 -2.10 3.97 9.60
C TYR A 241 -2.07 2.45 9.78
N ILE A 242 -0.88 1.86 9.97
CA ILE A 242 -0.72 0.43 10.31
C ILE A 242 -1.48 0.11 11.60
N LYS A 243 -1.26 0.88 12.68
CA LYS A 243 -1.95 0.67 13.97
C LYS A 243 -3.48 0.73 13.84
N ASN A 244 -4.00 1.67 13.06
CA ASN A 244 -5.44 1.79 12.82
C ASN A 244 -6.00 0.57 12.07
N SER A 245 -5.34 0.13 11.00
CA SER A 245 -5.73 -1.06 10.23
C SER A 245 -5.72 -2.32 11.10
N LEU A 246 -4.71 -2.47 11.94
CA LEU A 246 -4.61 -3.58 12.89
C LEU A 246 -5.71 -3.52 13.97
N SER A 247 -6.04 -2.32 14.45
CA SER A 247 -7.11 -2.14 15.45
C SER A 247 -8.48 -2.49 14.88
N GLU A 248 -8.73 -2.19 13.61
CA GLU A 248 -9.96 -2.62 12.92
C GLU A 248 -9.99 -4.15 12.72
N ALA A 249 -8.88 -4.76 12.30
CA ALA A 249 -8.77 -6.21 12.17
C ALA A 249 -9.02 -6.92 13.52
N TYR A 250 -8.46 -6.39 14.61
CA TYR A 250 -8.61 -6.96 15.95
C TYR A 250 -10.07 -7.12 16.40
N LYS A 251 -10.96 -6.27 15.89
CA LYS A 251 -12.40 -6.38 16.20
C LYS A 251 -13.05 -7.66 15.68
N GLN A 252 -12.43 -8.33 14.71
CA GLN A 252 -12.91 -9.56 14.10
C GLN A 252 -12.28 -10.81 14.72
N VAL A 253 -11.09 -10.64 15.31
CA VAL A 253 -10.30 -11.73 15.90
C VAL A 253 -11.10 -12.43 17.03
N PRO A 254 -11.28 -13.76 16.95
CA PRO A 254 -11.98 -14.53 17.98
C PRO A 254 -11.18 -14.62 19.29
N ASP A 255 -11.84 -15.04 20.35
CA ASP A 255 -11.23 -15.37 21.65
C ASP A 255 -11.68 -16.77 22.06
N ASP A 256 -11.31 -17.76 21.26
CA ASP A 256 -11.80 -19.14 21.35
C ASP A 256 -10.69 -20.19 21.40
N GLY A 257 -9.48 -19.78 21.70
CA GLY A 257 -8.34 -20.70 21.83
C GLY A 257 -7.53 -20.89 20.56
N ARG A 258 -7.97 -20.33 19.42
CA ARG A 258 -7.23 -20.43 18.18
C ARG A 258 -6.09 -19.42 18.09
N VAL A 259 -5.03 -19.79 17.40
CA VAL A 259 -4.05 -18.86 16.89
C VAL A 259 -4.73 -17.87 15.95
N SER A 260 -4.38 -16.59 16.03
CA SER A 260 -4.97 -15.57 15.18
C SER A 260 -3.90 -14.70 14.58
N LEU A 261 -3.90 -14.59 13.25
CA LEU A 261 -2.98 -13.80 12.46
C LEU A 261 -3.73 -12.64 11.80
N VAL A 262 -3.09 -11.50 11.70
CA VAL A 262 -3.53 -10.40 10.85
C VAL A 262 -2.51 -10.23 9.74
N ILE A 263 -2.92 -10.41 8.48
CA ILE A 263 -2.03 -10.22 7.34
C ILE A 263 -2.34 -8.87 6.70
N LEU A 264 -1.32 -8.03 6.65
CA LEU A 264 -1.34 -6.75 5.95
C LEU A 264 -0.82 -6.94 4.54
N ARG A 265 -1.59 -6.48 3.54
CA ARG A 265 -1.18 -6.49 2.14
C ARG A 265 -1.14 -5.05 1.60
N PRO A 266 0.06 -4.47 1.49
CA PRO A 266 0.20 -3.13 0.94
C PRO A 266 -0.11 -3.10 -0.56
N HIS A 267 -1.04 -2.25 -0.96
CA HIS A 267 -1.28 -1.82 -2.34
C HIS A 267 -0.86 -0.36 -2.50
N LEU A 268 0.31 -0.07 -1.97
CA LEU A 268 0.87 1.28 -1.91
C LEU A 268 1.93 1.43 -3.00
N THR A 269 2.04 2.63 -3.53
CA THR A 269 3.25 3.06 -4.25
C THR A 269 4.47 3.06 -3.32
N PHE A 270 4.20 3.12 -2.02
CA PHE A 270 5.16 2.99 -0.93
C PHE A 270 4.74 1.86 0.02
N LYS A 271 5.66 0.92 0.27
CA LYS A 271 5.48 -0.15 1.26
C LYS A 271 6.00 0.28 2.63
N PRO A 272 5.37 -0.20 3.72
CA PRO A 272 6.00 -0.12 5.04
C PRO A 272 7.37 -0.80 5.04
N GLY A 273 8.38 -0.11 5.53
CA GLY A 273 9.69 -0.72 5.81
C GLY A 273 9.65 -1.59 7.06
N THR A 274 10.72 -2.37 7.28
CA THR A 274 10.88 -3.17 8.51
C THR A 274 10.79 -2.29 9.76
N ASP A 275 11.42 -1.11 9.76
CA ASP A 275 11.39 -0.19 10.91
C ASP A 275 9.98 0.36 11.17
N ASP A 276 9.20 0.68 10.12
CA ASP A 276 7.80 1.10 10.26
C ASP A 276 6.95 0.02 10.93
N MET A 277 7.17 -1.24 10.54
CA MET A 277 6.50 -2.39 11.15
C MET A 277 6.92 -2.58 12.60
N LEU A 278 8.23 -2.57 12.87
CA LEU A 278 8.76 -2.73 14.23
C LEU A 278 8.26 -1.63 15.17
N ASP A 279 8.27 -0.38 14.74
CA ASP A 279 7.79 0.75 15.54
C ASP A 279 6.28 0.69 15.75
N SER A 280 5.53 0.24 14.74
CA SER A 280 4.07 0.10 14.85
C SER A 280 3.67 -1.04 15.77
N LEU A 281 4.38 -2.16 15.72
CA LEU A 281 4.02 -3.38 16.46
C LEU A 281 4.59 -3.39 17.87
N TYR A 282 5.87 -3.06 18.03
CA TYR A 282 6.58 -3.19 19.31
C TYR A 282 6.84 -1.86 20.01
N GLY A 283 6.46 -0.73 19.39
CA GLY A 283 6.70 0.61 19.88
C GLY A 283 8.00 1.24 19.36
N LYS A 284 8.04 2.56 19.33
CA LYS A 284 9.18 3.32 18.82
C LYS A 284 10.45 3.02 19.58
N GLN A 285 11.57 2.96 18.87
CA GLN A 285 12.89 2.83 19.51
C GLN A 285 13.28 4.15 20.19
N GLU A 286 13.59 4.07 21.48
CA GLU A 286 14.07 5.19 22.30
C GLU A 286 15.54 4.95 22.67
N TRP A 287 16.35 6.00 22.57
CA TRP A 287 17.75 5.99 22.97
C TRP A 287 17.86 6.32 24.45
N ILE A 288 18.59 5.51 25.21
CA ILE A 288 18.91 5.79 26.60
C ILE A 288 20.28 6.46 26.61
N VAL A 289 20.31 7.74 27.01
CA VAL A 289 21.52 8.53 27.05
C VAL A 289 21.86 8.84 28.53
N SER A 290 23.10 8.64 28.91
CA SER A 290 23.57 9.04 30.27
C SER A 290 23.56 10.55 30.37
N VAL A 291 23.09 11.06 31.52
CA VAL A 291 23.13 12.49 31.83
C VAL A 291 24.50 12.78 32.50
N GLY A 292 25.36 13.50 31.80
CA GLY A 292 26.70 13.88 32.30
C GLY A 292 27.33 14.95 31.41
N PRO A 293 28.54 15.42 31.75
CA PRO A 293 29.26 16.44 30.97
C PRO A 293 29.54 16.04 29.52
N LYS A 294 29.55 14.73 29.25
CA LYS A 294 29.57 14.15 27.90
C LYS A 294 28.46 13.08 27.83
N PRO A 295 27.29 13.40 27.24
CA PRO A 295 26.24 12.42 27.06
C PRO A 295 26.75 11.23 26.25
N THR A 296 26.57 10.01 26.73
CA THR A 296 26.96 8.78 26.04
C THR A 296 25.71 7.90 25.88
N LEU A 297 25.61 7.24 24.73
CA LEU A 297 24.56 6.25 24.49
C LEU A 297 24.83 5.05 25.44
N VAL A 298 23.86 4.76 26.32
CA VAL A 298 23.94 3.66 27.29
C VAL A 298 23.18 2.42 26.76
N GLY A 299 22.19 2.64 25.93
CA GLY A 299 21.40 1.56 25.36
C GLY A 299 20.18 2.05 24.59
N THR A 300 19.34 1.12 24.19
CA THR A 300 18.07 1.39 23.55
C THR A 300 16.95 0.62 24.24
N LYS A 301 15.75 1.18 24.24
CA LYS A 301 14.52 0.47 24.64
C LYS A 301 13.42 0.79 23.64
N ARG A 302 12.31 0.04 23.69
CA ARG A 302 11.12 0.40 22.92
C ARG A 302 10.09 1.07 23.83
N ALA A 303 9.42 2.08 23.29
CA ALA A 303 8.26 2.71 23.91
C ALA A 303 7.11 1.68 24.05
N ARG A 304 6.23 1.91 25.03
CA ARG A 304 5.07 1.02 25.24
C ARG A 304 3.84 1.41 24.40
N ASP A 305 4.08 2.06 23.26
CA ASP A 305 3.05 2.59 22.36
C ASP A 305 2.79 1.69 21.13
N GLY A 306 3.41 0.51 21.08
CA GLY A 306 3.22 -0.48 20.02
C GLY A 306 1.83 -1.15 20.07
N PHE A 307 1.42 -1.72 18.95
CA PHE A 307 0.20 -2.53 18.87
C PHE A 307 0.26 -3.75 19.78
N PHE A 308 1.40 -4.43 19.83
CA PHE A 308 1.64 -5.53 20.79
C PHE A 308 1.99 -4.96 22.17
N SER A 309 1.16 -5.27 23.15
CA SER A 309 1.41 -4.85 24.53
C SER A 309 0.87 -5.90 25.51
N PRO A 310 1.44 -5.98 26.74
CA PRO A 310 0.97 -6.95 27.74
C PRO A 310 -0.52 -6.83 28.10
N SER A 311 -1.07 -5.63 27.99
CA SER A 311 -2.46 -5.32 28.32
C SER A 311 -3.40 -5.19 27.13
N GLY A 312 -2.87 -5.25 25.90
CA GLY A 312 -3.65 -5.02 24.68
C GLY A 312 -3.33 -6.01 23.56
N HIS A 313 -4.34 -6.28 22.75
CA HIS A 313 -4.26 -7.07 21.52
C HIS A 313 -3.69 -8.50 21.67
N THR A 314 -3.78 -9.08 22.88
CA THR A 314 -3.21 -10.41 23.20
C THR A 314 -3.89 -11.58 22.49
N ARG A 315 -5.04 -11.36 21.83
CA ARG A 315 -5.69 -12.38 20.99
C ARG A 315 -5.01 -12.54 19.61
N VAL A 316 -4.25 -11.53 19.16
CA VAL A 316 -3.46 -11.62 17.92
C VAL A 316 -2.14 -12.31 18.24
N SER A 317 -1.88 -13.42 17.58
CA SER A 317 -0.66 -14.23 17.75
C SER A 317 0.51 -13.69 16.95
N GLY A 318 0.20 -13.00 15.84
CA GLY A 318 1.21 -12.35 15.00
C GLY A 318 0.58 -11.49 13.91
N VAL A 319 1.40 -10.63 13.34
CA VAL A 319 1.05 -9.77 12.20
C VAL A 319 1.98 -10.08 11.04
N GLY A 320 1.40 -10.43 9.90
CA GLY A 320 2.13 -10.66 8.66
C GLY A 320 2.14 -9.43 7.77
N LEU A 321 3.26 -9.18 7.09
CA LEU A 321 3.35 -8.26 5.97
C LEU A 321 3.58 -9.09 4.71
N LEU A 322 2.54 -9.22 3.87
CA LEU A 322 2.65 -9.92 2.59
C LEU A 322 3.17 -8.95 1.55
N ASP A 323 4.34 -9.25 1.03
CA ASP A 323 4.96 -8.51 -0.05
C ASP A 323 4.80 -9.23 -1.40
N ALA A 324 4.77 -8.45 -2.47
CA ALA A 324 4.76 -8.94 -3.84
C ALA A 324 5.87 -8.28 -4.63
N VAL A 325 6.82 -9.07 -5.06
CA VAL A 325 7.92 -8.63 -5.92
C VAL A 325 7.67 -9.17 -7.33
N ARG A 326 7.58 -8.26 -8.28
CA ARG A 326 7.45 -8.65 -9.68
C ARG A 326 8.82 -9.06 -10.23
N THR A 327 8.87 -10.23 -10.84
CA THR A 327 10.01 -10.77 -11.57
C THR A 327 9.63 -11.01 -13.03
N GLU A 328 10.61 -11.36 -13.87
CA GLU A 328 10.34 -11.76 -15.27
C GLU A 328 9.45 -13.02 -15.37
N SER A 329 9.54 -13.90 -14.36
CA SER A 329 8.76 -15.15 -14.28
C SER A 329 7.34 -14.96 -13.68
N GLY A 330 7.00 -13.77 -13.22
CA GLY A 330 5.71 -13.45 -12.58
C GLY A 330 5.86 -12.75 -11.25
N THR A 331 4.80 -12.75 -10.44
CA THR A 331 4.81 -12.15 -9.11
C THR A 331 5.21 -13.16 -8.06
N GLN A 332 6.31 -12.90 -7.37
CA GLN A 332 6.73 -13.64 -6.19
C GLN A 332 6.11 -13.02 -4.93
N LEU A 333 5.45 -13.85 -4.13
CA LEU A 333 4.89 -13.46 -2.84
C LEU A 333 5.81 -13.92 -1.70
N SER A 334 6.09 -13.02 -0.76
CA SER A 334 6.84 -13.30 0.47
C SER A 334 6.11 -12.76 1.69
N LEU A 335 6.29 -13.41 2.84
CA LEU A 335 5.61 -13.04 4.08
C LEU A 335 6.63 -12.82 5.19
N ASP A 336 6.66 -11.60 5.74
CA ASP A 336 7.33 -11.28 6.98
C ASP A 336 6.33 -11.39 8.12
N LEU A 337 6.53 -12.33 9.04
CA LEU A 337 5.63 -12.59 10.15
C LEU A 337 6.24 -12.15 11.49
N TYR A 338 5.64 -11.14 12.08
CA TYR A 338 6.02 -10.54 13.37
C TYR A 338 5.19 -11.17 14.48
N HIS A 339 5.83 -11.94 15.36
CA HIS A 339 5.17 -12.64 16.45
C HIS A 339 4.85 -11.70 17.62
N ASN A 340 3.67 -11.87 18.19
CA ASN A 340 3.29 -11.15 19.40
C ASN A 340 3.84 -11.85 20.64
N PRO A 341 4.82 -11.27 21.36
CA PRO A 341 5.38 -11.90 22.57
C PRO A 341 4.38 -11.96 23.73
N PHE A 342 3.26 -11.23 23.64
CA PHE A 342 2.21 -11.18 24.64
C PHE A 342 0.96 -11.96 24.21
N ALA A 343 1.05 -12.77 23.14
CA ALA A 343 -0.08 -13.51 22.63
C ALA A 343 -0.60 -14.51 23.66
N ARG A 344 -1.95 -14.52 23.86
CA ARG A 344 -2.60 -15.53 24.69
C ARG A 344 -2.51 -16.93 24.08
N TYR A 345 -2.52 -16.99 22.75
CA TYR A 345 -2.40 -18.21 21.97
C TYR A 345 -1.23 -18.03 20.99
N PRO A 346 0.01 -18.27 21.47
CA PRO A 346 1.19 -18.04 20.63
C PRO A 346 1.23 -19.02 19.44
N LEU A 347 1.62 -18.51 18.29
CA LEU A 347 1.85 -19.35 17.12
C LEU A 347 3.19 -20.09 17.29
N ASN A 348 3.16 -21.41 17.11
CA ASN A 348 4.40 -22.14 16.85
C ASN A 348 4.86 -21.82 15.41
N TRP A 349 5.92 -21.02 15.28
CA TRP A 349 6.39 -20.56 13.98
C TRP A 349 6.84 -21.72 13.07
N GLN A 350 7.33 -22.82 13.63
CA GLN A 350 7.71 -24.02 12.90
C GLN A 350 6.55 -24.64 12.12
N SER A 351 5.31 -24.42 12.56
CA SER A 351 4.13 -24.91 11.84
C SER A 351 3.84 -24.14 10.53
N LEU A 352 4.47 -22.97 10.36
CA LEU A 352 4.43 -22.16 9.15
C LEU A 352 5.82 -22.07 8.50
N ALA A 353 6.74 -22.99 8.83
CA ALA A 353 8.03 -23.05 8.16
C ALA A 353 7.84 -23.35 6.67
N GLY A 354 8.41 -22.50 5.83
CA GLY A 354 8.28 -22.64 4.39
C GLY A 354 9.10 -21.59 3.64
N ALA A 355 9.41 -21.86 2.39
CA ALA A 355 10.09 -20.91 1.53
C ALA A 355 9.34 -19.58 1.47
N ALA A 356 10.08 -18.47 1.51
CA ALA A 356 9.58 -17.11 1.49
C ALA A 356 8.70 -16.68 2.69
N ILE A 357 8.84 -17.36 3.84
CA ILE A 357 8.32 -16.88 5.13
C ILE A 357 9.48 -16.59 6.06
N ARG A 358 9.61 -15.34 6.50
CA ARG A 358 10.55 -14.94 7.56
C ARG A 358 9.78 -14.69 8.84
N HIS A 359 10.31 -15.15 9.96
CA HIS A 359 9.68 -15.00 11.25
C HIS A 359 10.49 -14.09 12.16
N PHE A 360 9.85 -13.07 12.75
CA PHE A 360 10.41 -12.24 13.81
C PHE A 360 9.81 -12.71 15.13
N VAL A 361 10.59 -13.47 15.90
CA VAL A 361 10.14 -14.22 17.08
C VAL A 361 10.88 -13.81 18.34
N PRO A 362 10.31 -14.00 19.53
CA PRO A 362 11.04 -13.88 20.79
C PRO A 362 12.19 -14.89 20.88
N GLY A 363 13.41 -14.40 21.17
CA GLY A 363 14.55 -15.23 21.53
C GLY A 363 14.53 -15.66 22.99
N ASP A 364 15.40 -16.59 23.36
CA ASP A 364 15.49 -17.16 24.72
C ASP A 364 15.83 -16.10 25.79
N ASP A 365 16.53 -15.05 25.41
CA ASP A 365 16.90 -13.92 26.26
C ASP A 365 15.81 -12.81 26.31
N GLY A 366 14.65 -13.03 25.67
CA GLY A 366 13.56 -12.06 25.55
C GLY A 366 13.77 -10.97 24.51
N THR A 367 14.86 -11.02 23.73
CA THR A 367 15.01 -10.19 22.53
C THR A 367 14.14 -10.73 21.39
N MET A 368 13.89 -9.90 20.38
CA MET A 368 13.19 -10.34 19.16
C MET A 368 14.23 -10.58 18.08
N VAL A 369 14.15 -11.72 17.42
CA VAL A 369 15.12 -12.14 16.39
C VAL A 369 14.41 -12.59 15.13
N TRP A 370 15.06 -12.36 13.97
CA TRP A 370 14.63 -12.94 12.70
C TRP A 370 15.07 -14.41 12.62
N VAL A 371 14.14 -15.24 12.26
CA VAL A 371 14.41 -16.65 11.93
C VAL A 371 14.02 -16.87 10.48
N GLU A 372 14.98 -17.23 9.66
CA GLU A 372 14.73 -17.69 8.29
C GLU A 372 14.50 -19.21 8.32
N THR A 373 13.38 -19.62 7.75
CA THR A 373 13.12 -21.04 7.56
C THR A 373 13.80 -21.48 6.27
N THR A 374 15.06 -21.89 6.36
CA THR A 374 15.71 -22.61 5.27
C THR A 374 15.11 -24.01 5.20
N HIS A 375 14.51 -24.37 4.07
CA HIS A 375 14.34 -25.76 3.75
C HIS A 375 15.71 -26.29 3.33
N ASP A 376 16.31 -27.13 4.15
CA ASP A 376 17.32 -28.06 3.66
C ASP A 376 16.61 -28.97 2.63
N HIS A 377 16.98 -28.81 1.38
CA HIS A 377 16.54 -29.64 0.24
C HIS A 377 17.21 -30.97 0.29
#